data_9416354f4191b7059418e11467400cb6
#
_entry.id   9416354f4191b7059418e11467400cb6
#
_cell.length_a   1.000
_cell.length_b   1.000
_cell.length_c   1.000
_cell.angle_alpha   90.00
_cell.angle_beta   90.00
_cell.angle_gamma   90.00
#
_symmetry.space_group_name_H-M   'P 1'
#
loop_
_entity.id
_entity.type
_entity.pdbx_description
1 polymer ?
#
loop_
_entity_poly.entity_id
_entity_poly.type
_entity_poly.pdbx_seq_one_letter_code
_entity_poly.pdbx_strand_id
1 'polypeptide(L)'
;MSITAVEGVAPSHRKAVNNDMQELCLKLIACESEAAVHTLLESVPQMRNPKNWRPLDHRETNFNVTSNQASDGGKALTELMTNMVDAVLMKHAHQRGIDPKGPKAPQTMYEAVDRLIKPLHGGKLVNLDPNDPWLRDFSSKNLVIGVTGAKNKKEGLPCYTFVDNGEGQRAPDFERTFLSLSEGNKKSIPFVQGKYNMGSSGVLGYCGRRWYKLIVSRRFDGASPWGWTLMRRRPGGGMPVAEYFVLGDGSIPSFTADILHPFTKNDGNRYDGL
;
A
#
# COMPACT_ATOMS: atom_id res chain seq x y z
N MET A 1 -32.30 32.30 -9.97
CA MET A 1 -31.60 31.29 -9.10
C MET A 1 -30.10 31.51 -9.22
N SER A 2 -29.51 32.11 -8.19
CA SER A 2 -28.07 32.42 -8.14
C SER A 2 -27.27 31.15 -7.86
N ILE A 3 -26.35 30.85 -8.75
CA ILE A 3 -25.33 29.81 -8.55
C ILE A 3 -24.18 30.46 -7.77
N THR A 4 -24.06 30.12 -6.49
CA THR A 4 -22.95 30.57 -5.64
C THR A 4 -21.69 29.79 -6.07
N ALA A 5 -20.69 30.50 -6.60
CA ALA A 5 -19.40 29.97 -6.89
C ALA A 5 -18.68 29.58 -5.60
N VAL A 6 -18.19 28.34 -5.53
CA VAL A 6 -17.31 27.87 -4.46
C VAL A 6 -15.96 28.58 -4.60
N GLU A 7 -15.61 29.40 -3.63
CA GLU A 7 -14.34 30.13 -3.58
C GLU A 7 -13.16 29.17 -3.66
N GLY A 8 -12.38 29.31 -4.72
CA GLY A 8 -11.19 28.52 -4.97
C GLY A 8 -10.04 28.95 -4.04
N VAL A 9 -9.53 28.00 -3.26
CA VAL A 9 -8.29 28.16 -2.49
C VAL A 9 -7.15 28.62 -3.41
N ALA A 10 -6.43 29.67 -3.03
CA ALA A 10 -5.38 30.28 -3.86
C ALA A 10 -4.31 29.25 -4.26
N PRO A 11 -3.78 29.32 -5.50
CA PRO A 11 -2.79 28.37 -6.02
C PRO A 11 -1.54 28.20 -5.15
N SER A 12 -1.09 29.27 -4.49
CA SER A 12 0.04 29.26 -3.55
C SER A 12 -0.21 28.40 -2.31
N HIS A 13 -1.42 28.40 -1.77
CA HIS A 13 -1.78 27.62 -0.60
C HIS A 13 -1.88 26.11 -0.92
N ARG A 14 -2.42 25.76 -2.09
CA ARG A 14 -2.43 24.37 -2.59
C ARG A 14 -1.01 23.81 -2.78
N LYS A 15 -0.08 24.62 -3.30
CA LYS A 15 1.31 24.22 -3.51
C LYS A 15 2.04 24.01 -2.18
N ALA A 16 1.82 24.84 -1.16
CA ALA A 16 2.38 24.68 0.17
C ALA A 16 1.88 23.38 0.84
N VAL A 17 0.57 23.15 0.86
CA VAL A 17 -0.03 21.93 1.43
C VAL A 17 0.47 20.66 0.72
N ASN A 18 0.63 20.69 -0.60
CA ASN A 18 1.17 19.57 -1.38
C ASN A 18 2.60 19.23 -0.95
N ASN A 19 3.47 20.24 -0.75
CA ASN A 19 4.84 20.03 -0.30
C ASN A 19 4.90 19.48 1.13
N ASP A 20 4.07 19.98 2.04
CA ASP A 20 4.01 19.50 3.43
C ASP A 20 3.58 18.03 3.49
N MET A 21 2.60 17.62 2.68
CA MET A 21 2.13 16.24 2.65
C MET A 21 3.13 15.30 2.01
N GLN A 22 3.85 15.74 0.98
CA GLN A 22 4.96 14.99 0.39
C GLN A 22 6.11 14.81 1.39
N GLU A 23 6.55 15.88 2.03
CA GLU A 23 7.63 15.86 3.02
C GLU A 23 7.30 14.91 4.19
N LEU A 24 6.08 14.98 4.70
CA LEU A 24 5.63 14.10 5.77
C LEU A 24 5.61 12.63 5.36
N CYS A 25 5.11 12.33 4.15
CA CYS A 25 5.14 10.97 3.60
C CYS A 25 6.57 10.45 3.49
N LEU A 26 7.50 11.24 2.95
CA LEU A 26 8.90 10.85 2.81
C LEU A 26 9.59 10.65 4.16
N LYS A 27 9.29 11.48 5.17
CA LYS A 27 9.76 11.28 6.55
C LYS A 27 9.25 9.98 7.16
N LEU A 28 7.98 9.62 6.90
CA LEU A 28 7.42 8.34 7.34
C LEU A 28 8.08 7.14 6.64
N ILE A 29 8.33 7.23 5.33
CA ILE A 29 9.07 6.20 4.57
C ILE A 29 10.48 6.00 5.13
N ALA A 30 11.14 7.07 5.56
CA ALA A 30 12.51 7.03 6.13
C ALA A 30 12.56 6.50 7.57
N CYS A 31 11.43 6.30 8.25
CA CYS A 31 11.43 5.78 9.61
C CYS A 31 11.74 4.28 9.62
N GLU A 32 12.77 3.87 10.33
CA GLU A 32 13.24 2.49 10.43
C GLU A 32 12.83 1.79 11.74
N SER A 33 12.01 2.44 12.56
CA SER A 33 11.52 1.87 13.82
C SER A 33 10.18 2.46 14.24
N GLU A 34 9.42 1.68 15.03
CA GLU A 34 8.17 2.13 15.65
C GLU A 34 8.36 3.39 16.50
N ALA A 35 9.52 3.50 17.19
CA ALA A 35 9.86 4.69 18.00
C ALA A 35 10.05 5.93 17.13
N ALA A 36 10.76 5.81 16.00
CA ALA A 36 10.96 6.91 15.06
C ALA A 36 9.63 7.42 14.49
N VAL A 37 8.74 6.51 14.08
CA VAL A 37 7.38 6.89 13.65
C VAL A 37 6.65 7.63 14.76
N HIS A 38 6.66 7.09 15.99
CA HIS A 38 5.97 7.71 17.11
C HIS A 38 6.48 9.14 17.39
N THR A 39 7.80 9.32 17.44
CA THR A 39 8.40 10.64 17.62
C THR A 39 7.97 11.62 16.51
N LEU A 40 7.94 11.16 15.27
CA LEU A 40 7.48 11.98 14.15
C LEU A 40 6.00 12.38 14.32
N LEU A 41 5.12 11.44 14.69
CA LEU A 41 3.70 11.75 14.92
C LEU A 41 3.50 12.79 16.02
N GLU A 42 4.25 12.68 17.11
CA GLU A 42 4.18 13.66 18.22
C GLU A 42 4.69 15.05 17.82
N SER A 43 5.54 15.16 16.81
CA SER A 43 6.05 16.43 16.29
C SER A 43 5.08 17.15 15.34
N VAL A 44 4.10 16.41 14.76
CA VAL A 44 3.20 16.92 13.71
C VAL A 44 1.81 17.20 14.30
N PRO A 45 1.38 18.48 14.41
CA PRO A 45 0.10 18.85 15.04
C PRO A 45 -1.12 18.14 14.45
N GLN A 46 -1.17 17.96 13.11
CA GLN A 46 -2.28 17.29 12.45
C GLN A 46 -2.38 15.81 12.87
N MET A 47 -1.25 15.14 13.09
CA MET A 47 -1.21 13.73 13.49
C MET A 47 -1.55 13.52 14.98
N ARG A 48 -1.35 14.54 15.81
CA ARG A 48 -1.79 14.51 17.22
C ARG A 48 -3.29 14.71 17.38
N ASN A 49 -3.94 15.34 16.40
CA ASN A 49 -5.38 15.62 16.48
C ASN A 49 -6.18 14.32 16.31
N PRO A 50 -6.92 13.85 17.32
CA PRO A 50 -7.69 12.61 17.21
C PRO A 50 -8.82 12.68 16.16
N LYS A 51 -9.28 13.86 15.77
CA LYS A 51 -10.29 14.05 14.72
C LYS A 51 -9.78 13.66 13.32
N ASN A 52 -8.46 13.59 13.14
CA ASN A 52 -7.82 13.21 11.89
C ASN A 52 -7.56 11.71 11.80
N TRP A 53 -8.16 10.92 12.68
CA TRP A 53 -8.03 9.47 12.70
C TRP A 53 -9.42 8.83 12.64
N ARG A 54 -9.61 7.92 11.69
CA ARG A 54 -10.87 7.20 11.49
C ARG A 54 -10.70 5.71 11.76
N PRO A 55 -11.68 5.06 12.39
CA PRO A 55 -11.67 3.61 12.54
C PRO A 55 -11.61 2.92 11.18
N LEU A 56 -10.78 1.87 11.07
CA LEU A 56 -10.73 1.03 9.88
C LEU A 56 -12.11 0.46 9.56
N ASP A 57 -12.51 0.51 8.28
CA ASP A 57 -13.84 0.09 7.80
C ASP A 57 -15.00 0.83 8.49
N HIS A 58 -14.75 2.06 9.02
CA HIS A 58 -15.70 2.87 9.80
C HIS A 58 -16.30 2.14 11.01
N ARG A 59 -15.62 1.13 11.56
CA ARG A 59 -16.11 0.28 12.68
C ARG A 59 -15.21 0.36 13.89
N GLU A 60 -15.76 0.73 15.02
CA GLU A 60 -15.06 0.72 16.31
C GLU A 60 -14.69 -0.70 16.78
N THR A 61 -15.40 -1.72 16.31
CA THR A 61 -15.20 -3.14 16.69
C THR A 61 -14.40 -3.90 15.65
N ASN A 62 -13.41 -3.26 15.00
CA ASN A 62 -12.64 -3.87 13.92
C ASN A 62 -11.51 -4.82 14.38
N PHE A 63 -11.20 -4.85 15.68
CA PHE A 63 -10.11 -5.65 16.22
C PHE A 63 -10.27 -7.15 15.96
N ASN A 64 -11.44 -7.71 16.21
CA ASN A 64 -11.69 -9.15 16.05
C ASN A 64 -11.49 -9.60 14.59
N VAL A 65 -11.72 -8.72 13.64
CA VAL A 65 -11.50 -9.00 12.22
C VAL A 65 -10.03 -8.92 11.86
N THR A 66 -9.31 -7.92 12.38
CA THR A 66 -7.89 -7.70 12.05
C THR A 66 -6.96 -8.67 12.77
N SER A 67 -7.28 -9.10 14.00
CA SER A 67 -6.42 -9.97 14.81
C SER A 67 -6.47 -11.46 14.44
N ASN A 68 -7.53 -11.91 13.77
CA ASN A 68 -7.77 -13.34 13.49
C ASN A 68 -7.47 -13.74 12.03
N GLN A 69 -6.98 -12.82 11.21
CA GLN A 69 -6.83 -13.07 9.76
C GLN A 69 -5.56 -13.84 9.40
N ALA A 70 -4.46 -13.64 10.10
CA ALA A 70 -3.24 -14.39 9.88
C ALA A 70 -2.87 -15.15 11.15
N SER A 71 -2.63 -16.46 11.03
CA SER A 71 -2.26 -17.31 12.17
C SER A 71 -0.81 -17.12 12.62
N ASP A 72 0.02 -16.55 11.76
CA ASP A 72 1.44 -16.25 12.02
C ASP A 72 1.96 -15.13 11.10
N GLY A 73 3.11 -14.55 11.45
CA GLY A 73 3.72 -13.46 10.69
C GLY A 73 4.15 -13.86 9.27
N GLY A 74 4.55 -15.11 9.05
CA GLY A 74 4.92 -15.61 7.73
C GLY A 74 3.73 -15.60 6.76
N LYS A 75 2.57 -16.03 7.22
CA LYS A 75 1.32 -15.95 6.43
C LYS A 75 0.94 -14.51 6.14
N ALA A 76 1.07 -13.61 7.13
CA ALA A 76 0.80 -12.20 6.91
C ALA A 76 1.72 -11.58 5.83
N LEU A 77 3.01 -11.93 5.83
CA LEU A 77 3.95 -11.50 4.80
C LEU A 77 3.60 -12.10 3.43
N THR A 78 3.25 -13.39 3.37
CA THR A 78 2.85 -14.08 2.13
C THR A 78 1.63 -13.39 1.50
N GLU A 79 0.67 -12.97 2.29
CA GLU A 79 -0.50 -12.23 1.80
C GLU A 79 -0.11 -10.89 1.14
N LEU A 80 0.86 -10.16 1.73
CA LEU A 80 1.36 -8.93 1.11
C LEU A 80 2.05 -9.22 -0.24
N MET A 81 2.90 -10.25 -0.29
CA MET A 81 3.56 -10.67 -1.55
C MET A 81 2.53 -11.07 -2.62
N THR A 82 1.51 -11.83 -2.23
CA THR A 82 0.41 -12.21 -3.13
C THR A 82 -0.30 -10.99 -3.69
N ASN A 83 -0.58 -9.99 -2.85
CA ASN A 83 -1.21 -8.75 -3.30
C ASN A 83 -0.34 -7.95 -4.28
N MET A 84 0.99 -7.95 -4.09
CA MET A 84 1.92 -7.32 -5.03
C MET A 84 1.87 -8.01 -6.42
N VAL A 85 1.91 -9.35 -6.45
CA VAL A 85 1.80 -10.13 -7.70
C VAL A 85 0.47 -9.85 -8.40
N ASP A 86 -0.64 -9.89 -7.66
CA ASP A 86 -1.96 -9.57 -8.18
C ASP A 86 -2.01 -8.17 -8.79
N ALA A 87 -1.43 -7.17 -8.12
CA ALA A 87 -1.39 -5.79 -8.60
C ALA A 87 -0.61 -5.66 -9.92
N VAL A 88 0.51 -6.38 -10.06
CA VAL A 88 1.29 -6.41 -11.31
C VAL A 88 0.49 -7.07 -12.43
N LEU A 89 -0.17 -8.19 -12.18
CA LEU A 89 -1.03 -8.85 -13.18
C LEU A 89 -2.19 -7.95 -13.62
N MET A 90 -2.83 -7.26 -12.67
CA MET A 90 -3.90 -6.31 -12.94
C MET A 90 -3.43 -5.15 -13.83
N LYS A 91 -2.27 -4.56 -13.53
CA LYS A 91 -1.67 -3.53 -14.38
C LYS A 91 -1.49 -4.00 -15.81
N HIS A 92 -0.89 -5.19 -15.98
CA HIS A 92 -0.65 -5.74 -17.32
C HIS A 92 -1.94 -6.07 -18.07
N ALA A 93 -3.02 -6.47 -17.39
CA ALA A 93 -4.33 -6.62 -18.00
C ALA A 93 -4.89 -5.28 -18.49
N HIS A 94 -4.85 -4.25 -17.66
CA HIS A 94 -5.28 -2.90 -18.03
C HIS A 94 -4.49 -2.31 -19.20
N GLN A 95 -3.17 -2.47 -19.20
CA GLN A 95 -2.30 -1.98 -20.28
C GLN A 95 -2.61 -2.63 -21.63
N ARG A 96 -3.20 -3.84 -21.63
CA ARG A 96 -3.65 -4.56 -22.84
C ARG A 96 -5.12 -4.32 -23.17
N GLY A 97 -5.79 -3.42 -22.46
CA GLY A 97 -7.22 -3.16 -22.65
C GLY A 97 -8.12 -4.35 -22.28
N ILE A 98 -7.64 -5.25 -21.43
CA ILE A 98 -8.41 -6.40 -20.95
C ILE A 98 -9.15 -5.97 -19.68
N ASP A 99 -10.48 -6.05 -19.69
CA ASP A 99 -11.28 -5.95 -18.48
C ASP A 99 -11.02 -7.19 -17.60
N PRO A 100 -10.45 -7.03 -16.38
CA PRO A 100 -10.15 -8.16 -15.50
C PRO A 100 -11.37 -9.00 -15.10
N LYS A 101 -12.56 -8.45 -15.19
CA LYS A 101 -13.83 -9.12 -14.89
C LYS A 101 -14.57 -9.57 -16.15
N GLY A 102 -14.06 -9.21 -17.31
CA GLY A 102 -14.69 -9.49 -18.59
C GLY A 102 -14.41 -10.91 -19.11
N PRO A 103 -15.15 -11.33 -20.16
CA PRO A 103 -15.04 -12.69 -20.73
C PRO A 103 -13.69 -12.98 -21.37
N LYS A 104 -12.89 -11.94 -21.68
CA LYS A 104 -11.55 -12.08 -22.25
C LYS A 104 -10.45 -12.14 -21.17
N ALA A 105 -10.81 -12.03 -19.88
CA ALA A 105 -9.84 -12.12 -18.78
C ALA A 105 -9.24 -13.53 -18.71
N PRO A 106 -7.95 -13.65 -18.35
CA PRO A 106 -7.36 -14.93 -18.00
C PRO A 106 -8.18 -15.63 -16.91
N GLN A 107 -8.36 -16.95 -17.01
CA GLN A 107 -9.17 -17.70 -16.05
C GLN A 107 -8.37 -18.23 -14.85
N THR A 108 -7.04 -18.21 -14.95
CA THR A 108 -6.14 -18.62 -13.87
C THR A 108 -4.93 -17.68 -13.80
N MET A 109 -4.23 -17.68 -12.67
CA MET A 109 -2.96 -16.94 -12.53
C MET A 109 -1.93 -17.42 -13.56
N TYR A 110 -1.83 -18.73 -13.80
CA TYR A 110 -0.90 -19.30 -14.80
C TYR A 110 -1.18 -18.75 -16.20
N GLU A 111 -2.44 -18.73 -16.61
CA GLU A 111 -2.83 -18.13 -17.89
C GLU A 111 -2.55 -16.61 -17.93
N ALA A 112 -2.73 -15.92 -16.80
CA ALA A 112 -2.41 -14.50 -16.71
C ALA A 112 -0.92 -14.25 -16.88
N VAL A 113 -0.06 -15.02 -16.23
CA VAL A 113 1.40 -14.91 -16.40
C VAL A 113 1.79 -15.16 -17.85
N ASP A 114 1.27 -16.23 -18.46
CA ASP A 114 1.58 -16.62 -19.85
C ASP A 114 1.13 -15.56 -20.85
N ARG A 115 -0.08 -15.04 -20.72
CA ARG A 115 -0.68 -14.08 -21.66
C ARG A 115 -0.26 -12.63 -21.41
N LEU A 116 -0.04 -12.24 -20.15
CA LEU A 116 0.14 -10.85 -19.76
C LEU A 116 1.60 -10.48 -19.48
N ILE A 117 2.43 -11.42 -19.09
CA ILE A 117 3.84 -11.15 -18.74
C ILE A 117 4.76 -11.69 -19.83
N LYS A 118 4.91 -13.01 -19.90
CA LYS A 118 5.75 -13.73 -20.86
C LYS A 118 5.23 -15.14 -21.01
N PRO A 119 5.21 -15.71 -22.23
CA PRO A 119 4.94 -17.13 -22.42
C PRO A 119 5.99 -17.98 -21.67
N LEU A 120 5.57 -18.65 -20.62
CA LEU A 120 6.40 -19.44 -19.73
C LEU A 120 5.92 -20.89 -19.71
N HIS A 121 6.08 -21.65 -20.80
CA HIS A 121 5.75 -23.08 -20.82
C HIS A 121 4.48 -23.45 -20.03
N GLY A 122 3.34 -22.80 -20.34
CA GLY A 122 2.06 -22.93 -19.63
C GLY A 122 1.99 -22.16 -18.30
N GLY A 123 2.70 -21.04 -18.19
CA GLY A 123 2.67 -20.14 -17.03
C GLY A 123 3.35 -20.68 -15.76
N LYS A 124 4.16 -21.75 -15.87
CA LYS A 124 4.80 -22.38 -14.71
C LYS A 124 6.14 -21.74 -14.39
N LEU A 125 6.15 -20.80 -13.45
CA LEU A 125 7.37 -20.17 -12.93
C LEU A 125 8.36 -21.18 -12.33
N VAL A 126 7.90 -22.33 -11.85
CA VAL A 126 8.73 -23.40 -11.28
C VAL A 126 9.77 -23.95 -12.26
N ASN A 127 9.55 -23.79 -13.55
CA ASN A 127 10.48 -24.23 -14.61
C ASN A 127 11.49 -23.13 -15.01
N LEU A 128 11.45 -21.96 -14.38
CA LEU A 128 12.41 -20.89 -14.63
C LEU A 128 13.67 -21.12 -13.77
N ASP A 129 14.82 -20.96 -14.40
CA ASP A 129 16.07 -20.78 -13.65
C ASP A 129 15.96 -19.48 -12.82
N PRO A 130 16.16 -19.52 -11.49
CA PRO A 130 16.20 -18.32 -10.65
C PRO A 130 17.27 -17.31 -11.08
N ASN A 131 18.26 -17.76 -11.86
CA ASN A 131 19.32 -16.94 -12.43
C ASN A 131 19.01 -16.42 -13.83
N ASP A 132 17.84 -16.73 -14.40
CA ASP A 132 17.43 -16.18 -15.70
C ASP A 132 17.51 -14.64 -15.68
N PRO A 133 18.33 -14.02 -16.57
CA PRO A 133 18.51 -12.56 -16.56
C PRO A 133 17.22 -11.79 -16.76
N TRP A 134 16.30 -12.30 -17.57
CA TRP A 134 15.00 -11.66 -17.79
C TRP A 134 14.14 -11.69 -16.51
N LEU A 135 14.12 -12.83 -15.81
CA LEU A 135 13.36 -12.97 -14.56
C LEU A 135 13.86 -11.98 -13.51
N ARG A 136 15.18 -11.86 -13.37
CA ARG A 136 15.81 -10.90 -12.46
C ARG A 136 15.49 -9.46 -12.81
N ASP A 137 15.61 -9.09 -14.07
CA ASP A 137 15.28 -7.75 -14.56
C ASP A 137 13.79 -7.45 -14.32
N PHE A 138 12.90 -8.36 -14.72
CA PHE A 138 11.47 -8.21 -14.51
C PHE A 138 11.12 -8.07 -13.03
N SER A 139 11.65 -8.95 -12.17
CA SER A 139 11.37 -8.92 -10.74
C SER A 139 11.85 -7.62 -10.10
N SER A 140 13.07 -7.19 -10.39
CA SER A 140 13.65 -5.97 -9.83
C SER A 140 12.90 -4.69 -10.21
N LYS A 141 12.23 -4.70 -11.35
CA LYS A 141 11.42 -3.57 -11.85
C LYS A 141 9.96 -3.59 -11.38
N ASN A 142 9.51 -4.70 -10.82
CA ASN A 142 8.10 -4.85 -10.49
C ASN A 142 7.82 -5.19 -9.02
N LEU A 143 8.75 -5.83 -8.32
CA LEU A 143 8.52 -6.35 -6.97
C LEU A 143 9.78 -6.17 -6.13
N VAL A 144 9.73 -5.33 -5.09
CA VAL A 144 10.85 -5.16 -4.16
C VAL A 144 10.37 -5.32 -2.73
N ILE A 145 11.13 -6.08 -1.94
CA ILE A 145 10.93 -6.21 -0.50
C ILE A 145 12.21 -5.74 0.17
N GLY A 146 12.08 -4.72 0.99
CA GLY A 146 13.16 -4.17 1.80
C GLY A 146 12.97 -4.49 3.28
N VAL A 147 14.09 -4.64 3.97
CA VAL A 147 14.14 -4.81 5.42
C VAL A 147 15.17 -3.85 5.97
N THR A 148 14.76 -2.95 6.85
CA THR A 148 15.61 -1.94 7.47
C THR A 148 15.46 -1.95 9.00
N GLY A 149 16.22 -1.11 9.69
CA GLY A 149 16.17 -0.95 11.15
C GLY A 149 16.88 -2.07 11.90
N ALA A 150 16.22 -2.64 12.91
CA ALA A 150 16.84 -3.59 13.83
C ALA A 150 17.31 -4.87 13.14
N LYS A 151 18.58 -5.25 13.34
CA LYS A 151 19.20 -6.43 12.73
C LYS A 151 18.98 -7.72 13.55
N ASN A 152 18.58 -7.59 14.79
CA ASN A 152 18.34 -8.72 15.68
C ASN A 152 17.32 -8.35 16.78
N LYS A 153 16.78 -9.37 17.49
CA LYS A 153 15.74 -9.19 18.52
C LYS A 153 16.14 -8.29 19.68
N LYS A 154 17.44 -8.11 19.97
CA LYS A 154 17.91 -7.24 21.06
C LYS A 154 17.81 -5.77 20.67
N GLU A 155 17.96 -5.46 19.39
CA GLU A 155 17.83 -4.09 18.84
C GLU A 155 16.36 -3.69 18.63
N GLY A 156 15.46 -4.66 18.49
CA GLY A 156 14.04 -4.42 18.29
C GLY A 156 13.43 -5.25 17.17
N LEU A 157 12.40 -4.71 16.53
CA LEU A 157 11.75 -5.32 15.37
C LEU A 157 12.22 -4.62 14.08
N PRO A 158 12.49 -5.37 13.01
CA PRO A 158 12.81 -4.80 11.71
C PRO A 158 11.59 -4.09 11.11
N CYS A 159 11.86 -3.13 10.23
CA CYS A 159 10.87 -2.49 9.39
C CYS A 159 10.84 -3.20 8.02
N TYR A 160 9.67 -3.64 7.59
CA TYR A 160 9.46 -4.25 6.28
C TYR A 160 8.81 -3.27 5.33
N THR A 161 9.34 -3.16 4.13
CA THR A 161 8.78 -2.33 3.05
C THR A 161 8.50 -3.21 1.84
N PHE A 162 7.27 -3.17 1.36
CA PHE A 162 6.80 -3.91 0.19
C PHE A 162 6.47 -2.89 -0.90
N VAL A 163 7.07 -3.02 -2.06
CA VAL A 163 6.87 -2.11 -3.19
C VAL A 163 6.56 -2.92 -4.43
N ASP A 164 5.47 -2.57 -5.09
CA ASP A 164 5.10 -3.13 -6.39
C ASP A 164 4.89 -2.04 -7.44
N ASN A 165 5.23 -2.37 -8.67
CA ASN A 165 4.92 -1.58 -9.84
C ASN A 165 3.62 -2.10 -10.49
N GLY A 166 2.59 -2.26 -9.67
CA GLY A 166 1.29 -2.81 -10.04
C GLY A 166 0.30 -1.75 -10.52
N GLU A 167 -0.99 -2.10 -10.46
CA GLU A 167 -2.07 -1.20 -10.91
C GLU A 167 -2.19 0.08 -10.08
N GLY A 168 -1.82 0.03 -8.80
CA GLY A 168 -1.96 1.12 -7.84
C GLY A 168 -3.41 1.57 -7.61
N GLN A 169 -3.59 2.45 -6.63
CA GLN A 169 -4.91 2.99 -6.26
C GLN A 169 -4.84 4.51 -6.13
N ARG A 170 -5.95 5.20 -6.44
CA ARG A 170 -6.10 6.62 -6.20
C ARG A 170 -6.47 6.88 -4.74
N ALA A 171 -6.03 7.99 -4.16
CA ALA A 171 -6.34 8.37 -2.79
C ALA A 171 -7.86 8.24 -2.44
N PRO A 172 -8.81 8.72 -3.27
CA PRO A 172 -10.23 8.57 -2.97
C PRO A 172 -10.74 7.12 -2.93
N ASP A 173 -9.99 6.17 -3.50
CA ASP A 173 -10.40 4.77 -3.54
C ASP A 173 -9.87 3.96 -2.33
N PHE A 174 -8.99 4.52 -1.49
CA PHE A 174 -8.37 3.81 -0.35
C PHE A 174 -9.39 3.25 0.62
N GLU A 175 -10.43 3.99 0.95
CA GLU A 175 -11.46 3.54 1.91
C GLU A 175 -12.22 2.30 1.42
N ARG A 176 -12.36 2.12 0.10
CA ARG A 176 -13.01 0.96 -0.51
C ARG A 176 -12.03 -0.16 -0.89
N THR A 177 -10.73 0.08 -0.82
CA THR A 177 -9.71 -0.89 -1.22
C THR A 177 -8.83 -1.30 -0.04
N PHE A 178 -7.81 -0.51 0.30
CA PHE A 178 -6.84 -0.85 1.35
C PHE A 178 -7.41 -0.81 2.76
N LEU A 179 -8.45 0.01 3.00
CA LEU A 179 -9.00 0.32 4.31
C LEU A 179 -10.37 -0.34 4.55
N SER A 180 -10.86 -1.13 3.61
CA SER A 180 -12.07 -1.94 3.76
C SER A 180 -11.75 -3.36 4.22
N LEU A 181 -12.54 -3.86 5.14
CA LEU A 181 -12.48 -5.25 5.62
C LEU A 181 -13.51 -6.16 4.93
N SER A 182 -14.50 -5.58 4.26
CA SER A 182 -15.68 -6.31 3.79
C SER A 182 -15.89 -6.26 2.27
N GLU A 183 -15.26 -5.32 1.56
CA GLU A 183 -15.43 -5.22 0.11
C GLU A 183 -14.61 -6.27 -0.66
N GLY A 184 -15.30 -7.21 -1.27
CA GLY A 184 -14.69 -8.26 -2.09
C GLY A 184 -14.43 -7.80 -3.52
N ASN A 185 -13.71 -6.69 -3.74
CA ASN A 185 -13.49 -6.07 -5.05
C ASN A 185 -12.86 -7.01 -6.08
N LYS A 186 -12.08 -7.98 -5.62
CA LYS A 186 -11.35 -8.95 -6.44
C LYS A 186 -12.07 -10.31 -6.58
N LYS A 187 -13.20 -10.54 -5.92
CA LYS A 187 -13.89 -11.85 -5.93
C LYS A 187 -14.25 -12.36 -7.33
N SER A 188 -14.61 -11.47 -8.22
CA SER A 188 -15.00 -11.78 -9.59
C SER A 188 -13.83 -11.79 -10.59
N ILE A 189 -12.60 -11.64 -10.14
CA ILE A 189 -11.42 -11.67 -10.99
C ILE A 189 -10.78 -13.05 -10.90
N PRO A 190 -10.80 -13.86 -12.00
CA PRO A 190 -10.40 -15.25 -11.91
C PRO A 190 -8.92 -15.48 -11.61
N PHE A 191 -8.05 -14.63 -12.14
CA PHE A 191 -6.59 -14.82 -12.16
C PHE A 191 -5.84 -14.21 -10.95
N VAL A 192 -6.54 -13.53 -10.03
CA VAL A 192 -5.92 -13.02 -8.79
C VAL A 192 -6.17 -13.98 -7.62
N GLN A 193 -5.27 -13.99 -6.65
CA GLN A 193 -5.35 -14.85 -5.47
C GLN A 193 -5.93 -14.13 -4.24
N GLY A 194 -5.61 -12.86 -4.04
CA GLY A 194 -6.11 -12.05 -2.93
C GLY A 194 -7.57 -11.63 -3.15
N LYS A 195 -8.50 -12.58 -3.00
CA LYS A 195 -9.94 -12.35 -3.30
C LYS A 195 -10.68 -11.55 -2.25
N TYR A 196 -10.15 -11.49 -1.05
CA TYR A 196 -10.73 -10.76 0.08
C TYR A 196 -9.77 -9.68 0.51
N ASN A 197 -10.21 -8.43 0.65
CA ASN A 197 -9.37 -7.30 1.08
C ASN A 197 -8.76 -7.47 2.50
N MET A 198 -9.05 -8.57 3.15
CA MET A 198 -8.67 -8.84 4.53
C MET A 198 -7.18 -9.12 4.75
N GLY A 199 -6.47 -9.68 3.76
CA GLY A 199 -5.06 -10.06 3.90
C GLY A 199 -4.15 -8.87 4.22
N SER A 200 -4.42 -7.71 3.61
CA SER A 200 -3.65 -6.49 3.87
C SER A 200 -3.83 -5.93 5.29
N SER A 201 -5.00 -6.11 5.91
CA SER A 201 -5.26 -5.68 7.29
C SER A 201 -4.80 -6.69 8.33
N GLY A 202 -4.74 -7.98 7.99
CA GLY A 202 -4.26 -9.04 8.87
C GLY A 202 -2.80 -8.91 9.29
N VAL A 203 -2.00 -8.12 8.56
CA VAL A 203 -0.60 -7.84 8.95
C VAL A 203 -0.49 -6.86 10.12
N LEU A 204 -1.55 -6.10 10.45
CA LEU A 204 -1.48 -5.05 11.48
C LEU A 204 -1.05 -5.57 12.85
N GLY A 205 -1.51 -6.74 13.25
CA GLY A 205 -1.11 -7.38 14.51
C GLY A 205 0.39 -7.67 14.62
N TYR A 206 1.10 -7.68 13.48
CA TYR A 206 2.56 -7.90 13.38
C TYR A 206 3.35 -6.61 13.16
N CYS A 207 2.69 -5.45 13.04
CA CYS A 207 3.31 -4.13 12.88
C CYS A 207 3.69 -3.47 14.22
N GLY A 208 4.31 -4.22 15.13
CA GLY A 208 4.73 -3.72 16.43
C GLY A 208 3.56 -3.57 17.43
N ARG A 209 3.81 -2.81 18.50
CA ARG A 209 2.81 -2.58 19.58
C ARG A 209 1.76 -1.54 19.19
N ARG A 210 2.14 -0.58 18.35
CA ARG A 210 1.31 0.54 17.90
C ARG A 210 0.66 0.32 16.55
N TRP A 211 0.97 -0.80 15.87
CA TRP A 211 0.42 -1.19 14.57
C TRP A 211 0.68 -0.18 13.45
N TYR A 212 1.83 0.46 13.45
CA TYR A 212 2.16 1.40 12.39
C TYR A 212 2.34 0.69 11.05
N LYS A 213 1.48 1.04 10.09
CA LYS A 213 1.55 0.60 8.70
C LYS A 213 1.29 1.78 7.78
N LEU A 214 2.32 2.19 7.05
CA LEU A 214 2.19 3.21 6.01
C LEU A 214 1.70 2.56 4.72
N ILE A 215 0.73 3.18 4.07
CA ILE A 215 0.25 2.82 2.73
C ILE A 215 0.47 4.02 1.84
N VAL A 216 1.15 3.82 0.71
CA VAL A 216 1.40 4.84 -0.32
C VAL A 216 1.06 4.23 -1.66
N SER A 217 0.28 4.91 -2.49
CA SER A 217 -0.12 4.38 -3.79
C SER A 217 -0.48 5.47 -4.79
N ARG A 218 -0.28 5.15 -6.08
CA ARG A 218 -0.76 5.93 -7.22
C ARG A 218 -1.15 4.97 -8.34
N ARG A 219 -2.17 5.34 -9.12
CA ARG A 219 -2.50 4.56 -10.33
C ARG A 219 -1.32 4.53 -11.29
N PHE A 220 -1.11 3.36 -11.91
CA PHE A 220 -0.01 3.09 -12.86
C PHE A 220 0.00 4.00 -14.09
N ASP A 221 -1.15 4.55 -14.46
CA ASP A 221 -1.33 5.46 -15.60
C ASP A 221 -0.87 6.90 -15.33
N GLY A 222 -0.46 7.19 -14.09
CA GLY A 222 -0.03 8.52 -13.67
C GLY A 222 -1.15 9.57 -13.63
N ALA A 223 -2.39 9.20 -13.89
CA ALA A 223 -3.53 10.12 -13.97
C ALA A 223 -3.98 10.68 -12.61
N SER A 224 -3.41 10.19 -11.51
CA SER A 224 -3.72 10.66 -10.17
C SER A 224 -2.48 11.08 -9.39
N PRO A 225 -2.61 11.95 -8.38
CA PRO A 225 -1.54 12.18 -7.42
C PRO A 225 -1.25 10.92 -6.60
N TRP A 226 -0.11 10.89 -5.91
CA TRP A 226 0.20 9.91 -4.88
C TRP A 226 -0.72 10.12 -3.69
N GLY A 227 -1.42 9.07 -3.27
CA GLY A 227 -2.16 9.02 -2.02
C GLY A 227 -1.36 8.30 -0.95
N TRP A 228 -1.56 8.67 0.32
CA TRP A 228 -0.97 7.95 1.43
C TRP A 228 -1.82 8.02 2.69
N THR A 229 -1.68 7.03 3.55
CA THR A 229 -2.23 7.06 4.91
C THR A 229 -1.37 6.21 5.83
N LEU A 230 -1.36 6.56 7.10
CA LEU A 230 -0.73 5.77 8.17
C LEU A 230 -1.83 5.11 8.98
N MET A 231 -1.76 3.81 9.14
CA MET A 231 -2.59 3.06 10.08
C MET A 231 -1.89 2.95 11.43
N ARG A 232 -2.66 2.90 12.50
CA ARG A 232 -2.17 2.68 13.86
C ARG A 232 -3.21 1.99 14.73
N ARG A 233 -2.76 1.49 15.87
CA ARG A 233 -3.64 1.19 17.00
C ARG A 233 -3.97 2.49 17.72
N ARG A 234 -5.26 2.74 18.00
CA ARG A 234 -5.70 3.91 18.78
C ARG A 234 -4.97 3.96 20.11
N PRO A 235 -4.37 5.12 20.49
CA PRO A 235 -3.78 5.30 21.80
C PRO A 235 -4.84 5.20 22.92
N GLY A 236 -4.43 4.69 24.08
CA GLY A 236 -5.30 4.59 25.26
C GLY A 236 -5.58 3.14 25.68
N GLY A 237 -6.37 2.98 26.76
CA GLY A 237 -6.83 1.68 27.25
C GLY A 237 -8.14 1.22 26.61
N GLY A 238 -8.50 -0.04 26.84
CA GLY A 238 -9.72 -0.62 26.29
C GLY A 238 -9.49 -1.58 25.13
N MET A 239 -10.59 -1.94 24.44
CA MET A 239 -10.49 -2.81 23.27
C MET A 239 -9.69 -2.13 22.16
N PRO A 240 -8.70 -2.81 21.56
CA PRO A 240 -7.89 -2.21 20.52
C PRO A 240 -8.74 -1.85 19.30
N VAL A 241 -8.51 -0.66 18.73
CA VAL A 241 -9.14 -0.19 17.50
C VAL A 241 -8.04 0.14 16.51
N ALA A 242 -8.10 -0.43 15.31
CA ALA A 242 -7.28 -0.01 14.19
C ALA A 242 -7.90 1.24 13.57
N GLU A 243 -7.07 2.26 13.35
CA GLU A 243 -7.50 3.51 12.74
C GLU A 243 -6.48 3.98 11.70
N TYR A 244 -6.91 4.88 10.80
CA TYR A 244 -6.08 5.43 9.74
C TYR A 244 -6.18 6.95 9.68
N PHE A 245 -5.11 7.59 9.22
CA PHE A 245 -4.97 9.04 9.16
C PHE A 245 -5.73 9.63 7.97
N VAL A 246 -6.44 10.73 8.21
CA VAL A 246 -7.10 11.59 7.21
C VAL A 246 -6.80 13.06 7.49
N LEU A 247 -6.97 13.92 6.50
CA LEU A 247 -6.90 15.37 6.67
C LEU A 247 -8.13 15.90 7.43
N GLY A 248 -8.09 17.17 7.83
CA GLY A 248 -9.17 17.81 8.58
C GLY A 248 -10.51 17.85 7.86
N ASP A 249 -10.53 17.80 6.53
CA ASP A 249 -11.73 17.65 5.68
C ASP A 249 -12.16 16.18 5.51
N GLY A 250 -11.39 15.25 6.06
CA GLY A 250 -11.63 13.82 6.01
C GLY A 250 -11.12 13.13 4.75
N SER A 251 -10.40 13.82 3.88
CA SER A 251 -9.79 13.22 2.70
C SER A 251 -8.50 12.48 3.04
N ILE A 252 -8.13 11.50 2.22
CA ILE A 252 -6.83 10.83 2.25
C ILE A 252 -5.76 11.84 1.76
N PRO A 253 -4.65 12.05 2.49
CA PRO A 253 -3.56 12.91 2.06
C PRO A 253 -3.04 12.52 0.69
N SER A 254 -2.73 13.53 -0.14
CA SER A 254 -2.16 13.29 -1.46
C SER A 254 -1.20 14.39 -1.87
N PHE A 255 -0.27 14.07 -2.78
CA PHE A 255 0.69 15.01 -3.34
C PHE A 255 1.09 14.60 -4.77
N THR A 256 1.59 15.55 -5.54
CA THR A 256 2.06 15.31 -6.91
C THR A 256 3.58 15.16 -6.92
N ALA A 257 4.05 14.03 -7.44
CA ALA A 257 5.45 13.77 -7.74
C ALA A 257 5.54 12.75 -8.87
N ASP A 258 6.56 12.82 -9.69
CA ASP A 258 6.72 11.91 -10.82
C ASP A 258 7.05 10.50 -10.34
N ILE A 259 8.03 10.38 -9.46
CA ILE A 259 8.54 9.10 -8.94
C ILE A 259 8.74 9.21 -7.43
N LEU A 260 8.47 8.13 -6.71
CA LEU A 260 8.89 7.93 -5.32
C LEU A 260 9.98 6.86 -5.28
N HIS A 261 11.04 7.14 -4.53
CA HIS A 261 12.12 6.19 -4.27
C HIS A 261 12.07 5.75 -2.80
N PRO A 262 11.41 4.61 -2.50
CA PRO A 262 11.25 4.15 -1.11
C PRO A 262 12.55 3.58 -0.53
N PHE A 263 13.54 3.26 -1.38
CA PHE A 263 14.81 2.69 -0.96
C PHE A 263 15.99 3.46 -1.51
N THR A 264 17.08 3.45 -0.72
CA THR A 264 18.43 3.82 -1.16
C THR A 264 19.27 2.54 -1.19
N LYS A 265 20.01 2.30 -2.26
CA LYS A 265 20.98 1.20 -2.34
C LYS A 265 22.10 1.42 -1.33
N ASN A 266 22.81 0.34 -0.95
CA ASN A 266 23.96 0.41 -0.03
C ASN A 266 25.10 1.31 -0.51
N ASP A 267 25.18 1.58 -1.81
CA ASP A 267 26.15 2.48 -2.44
C ASP A 267 25.70 3.95 -2.47
N GLY A 268 24.58 4.29 -1.82
CA GLY A 268 24.01 5.62 -1.81
C GLY A 268 23.16 5.96 -3.04
N ASN A 269 23.13 5.11 -4.06
CA ASN A 269 22.28 5.30 -5.23
C ASN A 269 20.84 4.91 -4.94
N ARG A 270 19.90 5.56 -5.60
CA ARG A 270 18.48 5.20 -5.52
C ARG A 270 18.20 3.97 -6.38
N TYR A 271 17.21 3.17 -5.97
CA TYR A 271 16.68 2.15 -6.86
C TYR A 271 15.97 2.84 -8.02
N ASP A 272 16.45 2.60 -9.24
CA ASP A 272 15.81 3.11 -10.45
C ASP A 272 14.61 2.22 -10.80
N GLY A 273 13.42 2.79 -10.78
CA GLY A 273 12.30 2.20 -11.52
C GLY A 273 11.22 1.49 -10.71
N LEU A 274 10.97 1.88 -9.48
CA LEU A 274 9.68 1.56 -8.85
C LEU A 274 8.92 2.83 -8.50
#